data_798f20f660fb13137ca16aa5e749445e
#
_entry.id   798f20f660fb13137ca16aa5e749445e
#
_cell.length_a   1.000
_cell.length_b   1.000
_cell.length_c   1.000
_cell.angle_alpha   90.00
_cell.angle_beta   90.00
_cell.angle_gamma   90.00
#
_symmetry.space_group_name_H-M   'P 1'
#
loop_
_entity.id
_entity.type
_entity.pdbx_description
1 polymer ?
#
loop_
_entity_poly.entity_id
_entity_poly.type
_entity_poly.pdbx_seq_one_letter_code
_entity_poly.pdbx_strand_id
1 'polypeptide(L)' 'MEFEKLQNIIAEVLNVEADEITLNTTFVDDLGADSLYIFQIIMGIEEAFDIEIPTEEAEKIVSVGDAVEQIKNALN' A
#
# COMPACT_ATOMS: atom_id res chain seq x y z
N MET A 1 10.34 -8.08 -5.23
CA MET A 1 10.22 -7.86 -3.79
C MET A 1 8.98 -7.04 -3.52
N GLU A 2 8.23 -7.42 -2.52
CA GLU A 2 6.93 -6.82 -2.23
C GLU A 2 7.02 -5.34 -1.93
N PHE A 3 8.01 -4.94 -1.14
CA PHE A 3 8.17 -3.55 -0.75
C PHE A 3 8.43 -2.65 -1.95
N GLU A 4 9.33 -3.05 -2.83
CA GLU A 4 9.65 -2.25 -4.02
C GLU A 4 8.45 -2.08 -4.95
N LYS A 5 7.71 -3.14 -5.16
CA LYS A 5 6.50 -3.06 -5.98
C LYS A 5 5.48 -2.13 -5.34
N LEU A 6 5.34 -2.23 -4.02
CA LEU A 6 4.42 -1.37 -3.30
C LEU A 6 4.85 0.09 -3.38
N GLN A 7 6.16 0.36 -3.22
CA GLN A 7 6.67 1.72 -3.37
C GLN A 7 6.29 2.30 -4.73
N ASN A 8 6.45 1.51 -5.78
CA ASN A 8 6.14 1.98 -7.13
C ASN A 8 4.65 2.23 -7.31
N ILE A 9 3.81 1.39 -6.73
CA ILE A 9 2.36 1.57 -6.80
C ILE A 9 1.97 2.88 -6.09
N ILE A 10 2.47 3.08 -4.90
CA ILE A 10 2.16 4.29 -4.11
C ILE A 10 2.68 5.53 -4.83
N ALA A 11 3.90 5.47 -5.34
CA ALA A 11 4.51 6.60 -6.04
C ALA A 11 3.66 7.00 -7.24
N GLU A 12 3.14 6.02 -7.97
CA GLU A 12 2.32 6.28 -9.14
C GLU A 12 0.95 6.85 -8.79
N VAL A 13 0.31 6.27 -7.77
CA VAL A 13 -1.03 6.72 -7.36
C VAL A 13 -1.00 8.12 -6.75
N LEU A 14 -0.02 8.38 -5.89
CA LEU A 14 0.05 9.65 -5.16
C LEU A 14 0.99 10.66 -5.79
N ASN A 15 1.69 10.28 -6.85
CA ASN A 15 2.62 11.15 -7.56
C ASN A 15 3.73 11.68 -6.62
N VAL A 16 4.31 10.76 -5.86
CA VAL A 16 5.44 11.06 -4.97
C VAL A 16 6.64 10.22 -5.38
N GLU A 17 7.82 10.58 -4.87
CA GLU A 17 9.04 9.82 -5.17
C GLU A 17 9.07 8.52 -4.38
N ALA A 18 9.34 7.41 -5.06
CA ALA A 18 9.42 6.11 -4.40
C ALA A 18 10.48 6.09 -3.31
N ASP A 19 11.58 6.82 -3.50
CA ASP A 19 12.68 6.89 -2.54
C ASP A 19 12.25 7.47 -1.19
N GLU A 20 11.20 8.26 -1.17
CA GLU A 20 10.70 8.87 0.05
C GLU A 20 9.80 7.94 0.85
N ILE A 21 9.42 6.82 0.27
CA ILE A 21 8.50 5.87 0.90
C ILE A 21 9.29 4.81 1.66
N THR A 22 9.02 4.70 2.96
CA THR A 22 9.66 3.70 3.83
C THR A 22 8.58 2.85 4.49
N LEU A 23 9.00 1.81 5.20
CA LEU A 23 8.06 0.95 5.93
C LEU A 23 7.33 1.72 7.05
N ASN A 24 7.94 2.76 7.57
CA ASN A 24 7.34 3.58 8.62
C ASN A 24 6.44 4.69 8.09
N THR A 25 6.46 4.93 6.78
CA THR A 25 5.63 5.97 6.18
C THR A 25 4.14 5.62 6.36
N THR A 26 3.35 6.59 6.83
CA THR A 26 1.91 6.41 6.98
C THR A 26 1.18 7.05 5.81
N PHE A 27 0.07 6.44 5.42
CA PHE A 27 -0.65 6.91 4.23
C PHE A 27 -1.33 8.25 4.47
N VAL A 28 -2.01 8.40 5.59
CA VAL A 28 -2.77 9.62 5.88
C VAL A 28 -1.87 10.74 6.37
N ASP A 29 -1.06 10.47 7.40
CA ASP A 29 -0.26 11.51 8.05
C ASP A 29 0.94 11.95 7.22
N ASP A 30 1.65 11.00 6.63
CA ASP A 30 2.87 11.33 5.89
C ASP A 30 2.63 11.62 4.42
N LEU A 31 1.72 10.88 3.79
CA LEU A 31 1.47 11.00 2.36
C LEU A 31 0.21 11.80 2.03
N GLY A 32 -0.59 12.11 3.03
CA GLY A 32 -1.81 12.88 2.83
C GLY A 32 -2.87 12.16 2.00
N ALA A 33 -2.82 10.83 1.97
CA ALA A 33 -3.77 10.05 1.18
C ALA A 33 -5.12 9.98 1.90
N ASP A 34 -6.20 10.24 1.16
CA ASP A 34 -7.54 10.03 1.71
C ASP A 34 -8.02 8.62 1.36
N SER A 35 -9.25 8.31 1.74
CA SER A 35 -9.82 6.96 1.53
C SER A 35 -9.80 6.52 0.07
N LEU A 36 -10.06 7.45 -0.84
CA LEU A 36 -10.09 7.13 -2.26
C LEU A 36 -8.71 6.69 -2.76
N TYR A 37 -7.67 7.42 -2.36
CA TYR A 37 -6.30 7.07 -2.75
C TYR A 37 -5.89 5.75 -2.13
N ILE A 38 -6.28 5.51 -0.88
CA ILE A 38 -5.97 4.25 -0.21
C ILE A 38 -6.62 3.09 -0.96
N PHE A 39 -7.87 3.23 -1.39
CA PHE A 39 -8.54 2.21 -2.20
C PHE A 39 -7.83 1.98 -3.52
N GLN A 40 -7.36 3.04 -4.17
CA GLN A 40 -6.62 2.90 -5.42
C GLN A 40 -5.32 2.14 -5.22
N ILE A 41 -4.63 2.41 -4.12
CA ILE A 41 -3.40 1.69 -3.78
C ILE A 41 -3.70 0.22 -3.54
N ILE A 42 -4.75 -0.07 -2.79
CA ILE A 42 -5.15 -1.45 -2.50
C ILE A 42 -5.50 -2.19 -3.79
N MET A 43 -6.25 -1.56 -4.68
CA MET A 43 -6.58 -2.17 -5.96
C MET A 43 -5.33 -2.45 -6.79
N GLY A 44 -4.38 -1.53 -6.76
CA GLY A 44 -3.10 -1.72 -7.44
C GLY A 44 -2.32 -2.91 -6.86
N ILE A 45 -2.34 -3.05 -5.54
CA ILE A 45 -1.70 -4.17 -4.86
C ILE A 45 -2.34 -5.48 -5.27
N GLU A 46 -3.66 -5.54 -5.24
CA GLU A 46 -4.40 -6.77 -5.58
C GLU A 46 -4.08 -7.20 -7.00
N GLU A 47 -4.02 -6.25 -7.92
CA GLU A 47 -3.74 -6.53 -9.31
C GLU A 47 -2.28 -6.94 -9.53
N ALA A 48 -1.36 -6.22 -8.90
CA ALA A 48 0.07 -6.48 -9.10
C ALA A 48 0.53 -7.80 -8.51
N PHE A 49 -0.07 -8.21 -7.39
CA PHE A 49 0.32 -9.44 -6.69
C PHE A 49 -0.67 -10.58 -6.90
N ASP A 50 -1.76 -10.33 -7.60
CA ASP A 50 -2.82 -11.32 -7.85
C ASP A 50 -3.36 -11.91 -6.54
N ILE A 51 -3.72 -11.02 -5.61
CA ILE A 51 -4.24 -11.37 -4.30
C ILE A 51 -5.52 -10.58 -4.03
N GLU A 52 -6.23 -10.96 -2.99
CA GLU A 52 -7.39 -10.22 -2.52
C GLU A 52 -7.14 -9.75 -1.09
N ILE A 53 -7.42 -8.47 -0.84
CA ILE A 53 -7.35 -7.91 0.50
C ILE A 53 -8.77 -7.57 0.93
N PRO A 54 -9.32 -8.31 1.93
CA PRO A 54 -10.67 -8.01 2.41
C PRO A 54 -10.77 -6.60 2.95
N THR A 55 -11.93 -5.98 2.81
CA THR A 55 -12.14 -4.61 3.29
C THR A 55 -11.77 -4.44 4.75
N GLU A 56 -12.09 -5.44 5.58
CA GLU A 56 -11.76 -5.41 7.00
C GLU A 56 -10.27 -5.31 7.25
N GLU A 57 -9.48 -6.01 6.45
CA GLU A 57 -8.03 -5.97 6.58
C GLU A 57 -7.48 -4.69 5.99
N ALA A 58 -8.09 -4.20 4.90
CA ALA A 58 -7.67 -2.94 4.30
C ALA A 58 -7.81 -1.77 5.28
N GLU A 59 -8.85 -1.78 6.10
CA GLU A 59 -9.08 -0.74 7.09
C GLU A 59 -8.02 -0.69 8.18
N LYS A 60 -7.29 -1.79 8.38
CA LYS A 60 -6.23 -1.85 9.38
C LYS A 60 -4.89 -1.33 8.86
N ILE A 61 -4.80 -1.07 7.57
CA ILE A 61 -3.56 -0.59 6.97
C ILE A 61 -3.41 0.90 7.26
N VAL A 62 -2.43 1.24 8.08
CA VAL A 62 -2.12 2.61 8.44
C VAL A 62 -0.79 3.04 7.82
N SER A 63 0.20 2.16 7.84
CA SER A 63 1.53 2.43 7.33
C SER A 63 1.86 1.52 6.15
N VAL A 64 2.93 1.87 5.44
CA VAL A 64 3.43 1.05 4.34
C VAL A 64 3.82 -0.34 4.85
N GLY A 65 4.41 -0.42 6.05
CA GLY A 65 4.73 -1.70 6.67
C GLY A 65 3.51 -2.58 6.88
N ASP A 66 2.40 -1.98 7.30
CA ASP A 66 1.15 -2.72 7.46
C ASP A 66 0.69 -3.32 6.13
N ALA A 67 0.83 -2.55 5.05
CA ALA A 67 0.44 -3.02 3.73
C ALA A 67 1.34 -4.17 3.26
N VAL A 68 2.64 -4.06 3.50
CA VAL A 68 3.59 -5.13 3.16
C VAL A 68 3.23 -6.42 3.91
N GLU A 69 2.87 -6.29 5.18
CA GLU A 69 2.50 -7.44 5.98
C GLU A 69 1.24 -8.12 5.44
N GLN A 70 0.25 -7.35 5.02
CA GLN A 70 -0.96 -7.90 4.40
C GLN A 70 -0.64 -8.64 3.12
N ILE A 71 0.26 -8.09 2.30
CA ILE A 71 0.69 -8.75 1.07
C ILE A 71 1.35 -10.09 1.38
N LYS A 72 2.26 -10.11 2.34
CA LYS A 72 2.96 -11.34 2.72
C LYS A 72 1.99 -12.40 3.25
N ASN A 73 1.03 -11.98 4.06
CA ASN A 73 0.03 -12.91 4.60
C ASN A 73 -0.84 -13.48 3.48
N ALA A 74 -1.19 -12.68 2.49
CA ALA A 74 -2.01 -13.14 1.37
C ALA A 74 -1.25 -14.08 0.44
N LEU A 75 0.07 -13.90 0.33
CA LEU A 75 0.90 -14.74 -0.54
C LEU A 75 1.28 -16.07 0.12
N ASN A 76 1.16 -16.18 1.42
CA ASN A 76 1.51 -17.43 2.12
C ASN A 76 0.33 -18.43 2.09
#